data_07e8d8bdd3408885cf54a6e598092f88
#
_entry.id   07e8d8bdd3408885cf54a6e598092f88
#
_cell.length_a   1.000
_cell.length_b   1.000
_cell.length_c   1.000
_cell.angle_alpha   90.00
_cell.angle_beta   90.00
_cell.angle_gamma   90.00
#
_symmetry.space_group_name_H-M   'P 1'
#
loop_
_entity.id
_entity.type
_entity.pdbx_description
1 polymer ?
#
loop_
_entity_poly.entity_id
_entity_poly.type
_entity_poly.pdbx_seq_one_letter_code
_entity_poly.pdbx_strand_id
1 'polypeptide(L)'
;MLSTLGGDWLAEEIEKVTDHIEHITPVEFNEANRYLPDSVTPMPGFMSFDINPYMREIVNNCDPRSSVRESNLQKGVQITYTTALESILLYFMAHIKTRPCMLVSADKELATGRVENYILPMLAQSDLAHLIKSSDEGNSRKTGK
;
A
#
# COMPACT_ATOMS: atom_id res chain seq x y z
N MET A 1 4.23 -26.32 43.29
CA MET A 1 3.06 -26.51 42.44
C MET A 1 2.49 -25.12 42.07
N LEU A 2 3.25 -24.33 41.34
CA LEU A 2 2.96 -22.93 40.98
C LEU A 2 3.55 -22.66 39.56
N SER A 3 3.04 -23.32 38.53
CA SER A 3 3.66 -23.13 37.21
C SER A 3 2.74 -23.35 36.00
N THR A 4 1.44 -23.10 36.08
CA THR A 4 0.59 -23.33 34.90
C THR A 4 -0.50 -22.29 34.64
N LEU A 5 -0.61 -21.23 35.43
CA LEU A 5 -1.69 -20.24 35.25
C LEU A 5 -1.28 -18.92 34.61
N GLY A 6 0.00 -18.73 34.27
CA GLY A 6 0.49 -17.49 33.70
C GLY A 6 1.00 -17.59 32.27
N GLY A 7 1.14 -18.78 31.72
CA GLY A 7 1.73 -19.01 30.41
C GLY A 7 0.72 -18.98 29.25
N ASP A 8 -0.46 -19.55 29.47
CA ASP A 8 -1.42 -19.75 28.38
C ASP A 8 -2.08 -18.47 27.93
N TRP A 9 -2.43 -17.55 28.82
CA TRP A 9 -3.00 -16.25 28.44
C TRP A 9 -1.97 -15.34 27.75
N LEU A 10 -0.68 -15.43 28.14
CA LEU A 10 0.39 -14.70 27.46
C LEU A 10 0.65 -15.25 26.06
N ALA A 11 0.59 -16.57 25.88
CA ALA A 11 0.70 -17.19 24.56
C ALA A 11 -0.50 -16.82 23.68
N GLU A 12 -1.71 -16.82 24.23
CA GLU A 12 -2.93 -16.41 23.53
C GLU A 12 -2.94 -14.91 23.18
N GLU A 13 -2.39 -14.05 24.05
CA GLU A 13 -2.26 -12.62 23.81
C GLU A 13 -1.13 -12.32 22.81
N ILE A 14 -0.02 -13.05 22.86
CA ILE A 14 1.06 -12.98 21.87
C ILE A 14 0.56 -13.49 20.53
N GLU A 15 -0.23 -14.55 20.47
CA GLU A 15 -0.83 -15.07 19.24
C GLU A 15 -1.82 -14.09 18.62
N LYS A 16 -2.61 -13.37 19.43
CA LYS A 16 -3.48 -12.28 18.96
C LYS A 16 -2.71 -11.05 18.48
N VAL A 17 -1.57 -10.75 19.10
CA VAL A 17 -0.72 -9.61 18.72
C VAL A 17 0.21 -9.97 17.56
N THR A 18 0.60 -11.23 17.43
CA THR A 18 1.26 -11.82 16.25
C THR A 18 0.27 -12.39 15.26
N ASP A 19 -0.99 -11.90 15.30
CA ASP A 19 -2.00 -12.28 14.32
C ASP A 19 -1.34 -12.35 12.95
N HIS A 20 -1.29 -13.55 12.42
CA HIS A 20 -0.53 -13.89 11.22
C HIS A 20 -1.03 -13.01 10.10
N ILE A 21 -0.34 -11.89 9.88
CA ILE A 21 -0.49 -11.17 8.62
C ILE A 21 -0.13 -12.21 7.56
N GLU A 22 -1.15 -12.74 6.90
CA GLU A 22 -0.98 -13.70 5.83
C GLU A 22 0.13 -13.22 4.91
N HIS A 23 1.11 -14.08 4.66
CA HIS A 23 2.28 -13.69 3.89
C HIS A 23 1.87 -13.53 2.43
N ILE A 24 1.44 -12.32 2.10
CA ILE A 24 1.17 -11.90 0.72
C ILE A 24 2.28 -10.95 0.29
N THR A 25 2.84 -11.14 -0.87
CA THR A 25 3.85 -10.23 -1.41
C THR A 25 3.22 -8.90 -1.84
N PRO A 26 3.98 -7.79 -1.91
CA PRO A 26 3.47 -6.52 -2.43
C PRO A 26 2.83 -6.62 -3.82
N VAL A 27 3.37 -7.47 -4.70
CA VAL A 27 2.82 -7.71 -6.03
C VAL A 27 1.48 -8.43 -5.93
N GLU A 28 1.41 -9.58 -5.26
CA GLU A 28 0.18 -10.36 -5.08
C GLU A 28 -0.92 -9.53 -4.41
N PHE A 29 -0.56 -8.76 -3.39
CA PHE A 29 -1.50 -7.86 -2.72
C PHE A 29 -2.14 -6.87 -3.69
N ASN A 30 -1.35 -6.22 -4.54
CA ASN A 30 -1.87 -5.23 -5.49
C ASN A 30 -2.68 -5.88 -6.61
N GLU A 31 -2.26 -7.03 -7.13
CA GLU A 31 -3.00 -7.76 -8.16
C GLU A 31 -4.35 -8.26 -7.65
N ALA A 32 -4.45 -8.61 -6.36
CA ALA A 32 -5.71 -9.06 -5.75
C ALA A 32 -6.67 -7.92 -5.37
N ASN A 33 -6.15 -6.77 -4.92
CA ASN A 33 -6.97 -5.75 -4.26
C ASN A 33 -7.07 -4.42 -5.02
N ARG A 34 -6.17 -4.13 -5.96
CA ARG A 34 -6.09 -2.82 -6.61
C ARG A 34 -6.81 -2.82 -7.95
N TYR A 35 -7.88 -2.05 -8.05
CA TYR A 35 -8.57 -1.78 -9.30
C TYR A 35 -8.13 -0.43 -9.88
N LEU A 36 -7.82 -0.39 -11.17
CA LEU A 36 -7.46 0.82 -11.92
C LEU A 36 -8.67 1.27 -12.74
N PRO A 37 -9.34 2.38 -12.38
CA PRO A 37 -10.48 2.87 -13.13
C PRO A 37 -10.07 3.55 -14.45
N ASP A 38 -11.03 3.72 -15.35
CA ASP A 38 -10.86 4.41 -16.63
C ASP A 38 -10.41 5.87 -16.51
N SER A 39 -10.75 6.52 -15.40
CA SER A 39 -10.27 7.87 -15.07
C SER A 39 -8.76 7.95 -14.78
N VAL A 40 -8.14 6.81 -14.47
CA VAL A 40 -6.72 6.72 -14.08
C VAL A 40 -5.85 6.11 -15.16
N THR A 41 -6.41 5.20 -15.95
CA THR A 41 -5.68 4.44 -16.98
C THR A 41 -6.54 4.19 -18.21
N PRO A 42 -5.93 4.17 -19.41
CA PRO A 42 -6.64 3.76 -20.63
C PRO A 42 -6.95 2.25 -20.68
N MET A 43 -6.41 1.46 -19.75
CA MET A 43 -6.66 0.03 -19.61
C MET A 43 -7.24 -0.25 -18.22
N PRO A 44 -8.56 -0.02 -18.03
CA PRO A 44 -9.19 -0.25 -16.73
C PRO A 44 -9.27 -1.75 -16.39
N GLY A 45 -9.18 -2.05 -15.10
CA GLY A 45 -9.22 -3.42 -14.62
C GLY A 45 -8.38 -3.62 -13.35
N PHE A 46 -8.32 -4.85 -12.87
CA PHE A 46 -7.40 -5.18 -11.79
C PHE A 46 -5.95 -4.98 -12.22
N MET A 47 -5.14 -4.50 -11.29
CA MET A 47 -3.72 -4.29 -11.52
C MET A 47 -3.06 -5.61 -11.93
N SER A 48 -2.25 -5.58 -12.98
CA SER A 48 -1.40 -6.70 -13.36
C SER A 48 0.01 -6.22 -13.68
N PHE A 49 0.98 -6.85 -13.04
CA PHE A 49 2.39 -6.61 -13.33
C PHE A 49 2.87 -7.38 -14.56
N ASP A 50 2.03 -8.19 -15.23
CA ASP A 50 2.39 -8.84 -16.49
C ASP A 50 2.60 -7.84 -17.63
N ILE A 51 1.96 -6.68 -17.53
CA ILE A 51 2.16 -5.57 -18.48
C ILE A 51 3.59 -5.02 -18.38
N ASN A 52 4.17 -5.03 -17.18
CA ASN A 52 5.52 -4.54 -16.90
C ASN A 52 6.24 -5.48 -15.94
N PRO A 53 6.63 -6.68 -16.36
CA PRO A 53 7.13 -7.74 -15.49
C PRO A 53 8.44 -7.37 -14.76
N TYR A 54 9.24 -6.48 -15.32
CA TYR A 54 10.45 -5.96 -14.66
C TYR A 54 10.17 -5.17 -13.38
N MET A 55 8.94 -4.69 -13.16
CA MET A 55 8.56 -4.02 -11.93
C MET A 55 8.24 -4.98 -10.78
N ARG A 56 7.97 -6.26 -11.06
CA ARG A 56 7.66 -7.27 -10.04
C ARG A 56 8.76 -7.40 -8.99
N GLU A 57 9.99 -7.55 -9.45
CA GLU A 57 11.14 -7.67 -8.55
C GLU A 57 11.33 -6.42 -7.71
N ILE A 58 11.24 -5.23 -8.33
CA ILE A 58 11.42 -3.95 -7.65
C ILE A 58 10.37 -3.76 -6.55
N VAL A 59 9.12 -4.06 -6.84
CA VAL A 59 8.01 -3.92 -5.89
C VAL A 59 8.13 -4.96 -4.76
N ASN A 60 8.47 -6.20 -5.08
CA ASN A 60 8.65 -7.25 -4.07
C ASN A 60 9.89 -7.02 -3.19
N ASN A 61 10.94 -6.39 -3.70
CA ASN A 61 12.10 -6.01 -2.89
C ASN A 61 11.77 -5.01 -1.78
N CYS A 62 10.63 -4.32 -1.88
CA CYS A 62 10.12 -3.42 -0.84
C CYS A 62 9.32 -4.13 0.26
N ASP A 63 9.14 -5.45 0.21
CA ASP A 63 8.58 -6.22 1.31
C ASP A 63 9.46 -6.04 2.56
N PRO A 64 8.89 -5.74 3.75
CA PRO A 64 9.64 -5.63 5.00
C PRO A 64 10.46 -6.86 5.37
N ARG A 65 10.09 -8.02 4.83
CA ARG A 65 10.78 -9.31 5.03
C ARG A 65 11.88 -9.57 4.02
N SER A 66 11.96 -8.73 2.98
CA SER A 66 13.05 -8.84 2.00
C SER A 66 14.40 -8.58 2.68
N SER A 67 15.41 -9.31 2.26
CA SER A 67 16.80 -9.06 2.65
C SER A 67 17.40 -7.83 1.95
N VAL A 68 16.74 -7.33 0.92
CA VAL A 68 17.16 -6.15 0.16
C VAL A 68 16.99 -4.90 1.03
N ARG A 69 18.08 -4.15 1.22
CA ARG A 69 18.09 -2.93 2.03
C ARG A 69 18.05 -1.66 1.21
N GLU A 70 18.47 -1.75 -0.01
CA GLU A 70 18.56 -0.62 -0.93
C GLU A 70 18.29 -1.10 -2.35
N SER A 71 17.46 -0.36 -3.08
CA SER A 71 17.16 -0.61 -4.49
C SER A 71 17.41 0.66 -5.28
N ASN A 72 18.40 0.63 -6.16
CA ASN A 72 18.75 1.74 -7.05
C ASN A 72 18.18 1.46 -8.45
N LEU A 73 17.26 2.29 -8.89
CA LEU A 73 16.60 2.14 -10.19
C LEU A 73 17.01 3.23 -11.16
N GLN A 74 17.74 2.86 -12.19
CA GLN A 74 17.97 3.72 -13.35
C GLN A 74 16.91 3.43 -14.40
N LYS A 75 16.08 4.42 -14.71
CA LYS A 75 14.91 4.25 -15.56
C LYS A 75 14.80 5.30 -16.66
N GLY A 76 14.15 4.92 -17.75
CA GLY A 76 13.62 5.87 -18.74
C GLY A 76 12.36 6.60 -18.26
N VAL A 77 11.82 7.45 -19.09
CA VAL A 77 10.52 8.11 -18.88
C VAL A 77 9.36 7.15 -19.20
N GLN A 78 8.21 7.35 -18.53
CA GLN A 78 6.94 6.63 -18.81
C GLN A 78 6.99 5.09 -18.69
N ILE A 79 7.78 4.57 -17.76
CA ILE A 79 7.89 3.12 -17.52
C ILE A 79 7.07 2.65 -16.31
N THR A 80 5.94 3.26 -16.03
CA THR A 80 5.03 2.89 -14.92
C THR A 80 5.65 2.95 -13.51
N TYR A 81 6.77 3.62 -13.34
CA TYR A 81 7.47 3.73 -12.05
C TYR A 81 6.60 4.37 -10.96
N THR A 82 5.84 5.41 -11.28
CA THR A 82 4.94 6.06 -10.32
C THR A 82 3.86 5.08 -9.84
N THR A 83 3.33 4.25 -10.74
CA THR A 83 2.37 3.20 -10.41
C THR A 83 2.98 2.14 -9.49
N ALA A 84 4.25 1.78 -9.70
CA ALA A 84 4.98 0.88 -8.81
C ALA A 84 5.16 1.49 -7.40
N LEU A 85 5.53 2.78 -7.30
CA LEU A 85 5.61 3.48 -6.01
C LEU A 85 4.27 3.53 -5.28
N GLU A 86 3.18 3.77 -6.02
CA GLU A 86 1.82 3.73 -5.46
C GLU A 86 1.45 2.33 -4.97
N SER A 87 1.86 1.28 -5.67
CA SER A 87 1.65 -0.11 -5.25
C SER A 87 2.35 -0.40 -3.94
N ILE A 88 3.58 0.06 -3.77
CA ILE A 88 4.33 -0.05 -2.52
C ILE A 88 3.62 0.71 -1.40
N LEU A 89 3.22 1.96 -1.66
CA LEU A 89 2.50 2.79 -0.69
C LEU A 89 1.21 2.10 -0.21
N LEU A 90 0.40 1.58 -1.14
CA LEU A 90 -0.85 0.91 -0.82
C LEU A 90 -0.64 -0.37 -0.02
N TYR A 91 0.36 -1.15 -0.35
CA TYR A 91 0.73 -2.34 0.42
C TYR A 91 1.05 -1.99 1.88
N PHE A 92 1.86 -0.95 2.11
CA PHE A 92 2.18 -0.52 3.47
C PHE A 92 0.97 0.05 4.22
N MET A 93 0.10 0.79 3.55
CA MET A 93 -1.08 1.38 4.18
C MET A 93 -2.14 0.33 4.53
N ALA A 94 -2.42 -0.60 3.63
CA ALA A 94 -3.54 -1.52 3.74
C ALA A 94 -3.17 -2.84 4.41
N HIS A 95 -2.04 -3.43 4.05
CA HIS A 95 -1.64 -4.75 4.51
C HIS A 95 -0.79 -4.69 5.78
N ILE A 96 0.25 -3.88 5.79
CA ILE A 96 1.15 -3.78 6.94
C ILE A 96 0.53 -2.97 8.10
N LYS A 97 -0.33 -1.98 7.81
CA LYS A 97 -1.17 -1.20 8.75
C LYS A 97 -0.44 -0.48 9.90
N THR A 98 0.85 -0.59 10.01
CA THR A 98 1.60 -0.22 11.22
C THR A 98 2.32 1.12 11.14
N ARG A 99 2.33 1.78 9.98
CA ARG A 99 3.17 2.97 9.79
C ARG A 99 2.46 4.08 9.01
N PRO A 100 2.62 5.34 9.45
CA PRO A 100 2.17 6.48 8.65
C PRO A 100 2.98 6.53 7.35
N CYS A 101 2.29 6.77 6.24
CA CYS A 101 2.89 6.95 4.93
C CYS A 101 2.79 8.42 4.53
N MET A 102 3.82 8.95 3.88
CA MET A 102 3.87 10.32 3.43
C MET A 102 4.26 10.38 1.95
N LEU A 103 3.45 11.07 1.15
CA LEU A 103 3.77 11.40 -0.23
C LEU A 103 4.41 12.78 -0.29
N VAL A 104 5.64 12.84 -0.78
CA VAL A 104 6.36 14.09 -1.00
C VAL A 104 6.46 14.36 -2.49
N SER A 105 6.14 15.57 -2.90
CA SER A 105 6.19 16.03 -4.30
C SER A 105 6.91 17.37 -4.39
N ALA A 106 7.24 17.79 -5.61
CA ALA A 106 7.94 19.05 -5.87
C ALA A 106 7.12 20.28 -5.44
N ASP A 107 5.80 20.20 -5.56
CA ASP A 107 4.87 21.24 -5.11
C ASP A 107 3.57 20.66 -4.58
N LYS A 108 2.76 21.53 -3.95
CA LYS A 108 1.49 21.16 -3.33
C LYS A 108 0.44 20.74 -4.38
N GLU A 109 0.40 21.40 -5.52
CA GLU A 109 -0.62 21.14 -6.56
C GLU A 109 -0.41 19.76 -7.15
N LEU A 110 0.85 19.40 -7.44
CA LEU A 110 1.21 18.06 -7.92
C LEU A 110 0.87 16.98 -6.87
N ALA A 111 1.18 17.21 -5.60
CA ALA A 111 0.85 16.27 -4.55
C ALA A 111 -0.66 16.08 -4.40
N THR A 112 -1.41 17.17 -4.32
CA THR A 112 -2.87 17.16 -4.18
C THR A 112 -3.52 16.53 -5.41
N GLY A 113 -3.13 16.95 -6.61
CA GLY A 113 -3.64 16.40 -7.85
C GLY A 113 -3.38 14.90 -7.98
N ARG A 114 -2.22 14.41 -7.51
CA ARG A 114 -1.93 12.97 -7.51
C ARG A 114 -2.86 12.20 -6.59
N VAL A 115 -3.14 12.72 -5.41
CA VAL A 115 -4.06 12.10 -4.45
C VAL A 115 -5.50 12.13 -4.97
N GLU A 116 -5.98 13.31 -5.38
CA GLU A 116 -7.39 13.51 -5.74
C GLU A 116 -7.79 12.87 -7.06
N ASN A 117 -6.91 12.92 -8.08
CA ASN A 117 -7.25 12.46 -9.41
C ASN A 117 -6.81 11.01 -9.70
N TYR A 118 -5.92 10.42 -8.88
CA TYR A 118 -5.40 9.08 -9.11
C TYR A 118 -5.63 8.15 -7.91
N ILE A 119 -5.12 8.52 -6.73
CA ILE A 119 -5.15 7.60 -5.58
C ILE A 119 -6.57 7.42 -5.04
N LEU A 120 -7.31 8.50 -4.81
CA LEU A 120 -8.68 8.40 -4.27
C LEU A 120 -9.66 7.68 -5.21
N PRO A 121 -9.73 7.97 -6.52
CA PRO A 121 -10.60 7.22 -7.43
C PRO A 121 -10.27 5.73 -7.50
N MET A 122 -8.98 5.40 -7.50
CA MET A 122 -8.51 4.02 -7.48
C MET A 122 -8.91 3.31 -6.17
N LEU A 123 -8.70 3.92 -5.01
CA LEU A 123 -9.10 3.34 -3.73
C LEU A 123 -10.61 3.16 -3.65
N ALA A 124 -11.40 4.12 -4.13
CA ALA A 124 -12.86 4.07 -4.09
C ALA A 124 -13.45 2.90 -4.89
N GLN A 125 -12.77 2.44 -5.93
CA GLN A 125 -13.20 1.33 -6.79
C GLN A 125 -12.48 0.01 -6.50
N SER A 126 -11.57 0.01 -5.54
CA SER A 126 -10.83 -1.16 -5.07
C SER A 126 -11.45 -1.72 -3.79
N ASP A 127 -11.08 -2.94 -3.42
CA ASP A 127 -11.39 -3.51 -2.10
C ASP A 127 -10.74 -2.73 -0.94
N LEU A 128 -9.99 -1.68 -1.28
CA LEU A 128 -9.31 -0.75 -0.38
C LEU A 128 -10.15 0.50 -0.04
N ALA A 129 -11.40 0.57 -0.44
CA ALA A 129 -12.29 1.73 -0.21
C ALA A 129 -12.42 2.09 1.29
N HIS A 130 -12.30 1.11 2.17
CA HIS A 130 -12.32 1.28 3.63
C HIS A 130 -11.17 2.16 4.18
N LEU A 131 -10.11 2.38 3.41
CA LEU A 131 -9.00 3.27 3.78
C LEU A 131 -9.37 4.76 3.62
N ILE A 132 -10.42 5.06 2.87
CA ILE A 132 -10.89 6.43 2.67
C ILE A 132 -11.76 6.81 3.86
N LYS A 133 -11.28 7.72 4.71
CA LYS A 133 -12.09 8.30 5.78
C LYS A 133 -13.03 9.38 5.24
N SER A 134 -14.27 9.41 5.74
CA SER A 134 -15.19 10.48 5.42
C SER A 134 -14.69 11.82 5.98
N SER A 135 -15.08 12.92 5.33
CA SER A 135 -14.73 14.28 5.77
C SER A 135 -15.26 14.63 7.17
N ASP A 136 -16.30 13.94 7.63
CA ASP A 136 -16.93 14.14 8.92
C ASP A 136 -16.15 13.55 10.10
N GLU A 137 -15.22 12.64 9.85
CA GLU A 137 -14.38 12.03 10.89
C GLU A 137 -13.15 12.87 11.29
N GLY A 138 -13.14 14.14 10.95
CA GLY A 138 -12.25 15.15 11.56
C GLY A 138 -10.78 15.11 11.14
N ASN A 139 -10.35 14.21 10.25
CA ASN A 139 -8.93 14.09 9.86
C ASN A 139 -8.69 13.97 8.34
N SER A 140 -9.73 14.07 7.53
CA SER A 140 -9.63 14.10 6.08
C SER A 140 -9.52 15.53 5.61
N ARG A 141 -8.39 15.93 5.05
CA ARG A 141 -8.16 17.18 4.34
C ARG A 141 -8.12 18.48 5.17
N LYS A 142 -7.23 18.57 6.11
CA LYS A 142 -6.66 19.90 6.36
C LYS A 142 -5.46 20.10 5.45
N THR A 143 -5.73 20.44 4.20
CA THR A 143 -4.75 21.20 3.40
C THR A 143 -4.48 22.47 4.21
N GLY A 144 -3.32 22.53 4.84
CA GLY A 144 -2.90 23.72 5.57
C GLY A 144 -3.01 24.94 4.64
N LYS A 145 -3.73 25.95 5.14
CA LYS A 145 -3.65 27.29 4.60
C LYS A 145 -2.25 27.84 4.83
#